data_b9cba5eff1cba14ea7bb40cbccfaae84
#
_entry.id   b9cba5eff1cba14ea7bb40cbccfaae84
#
_cell.length_a   1.000
_cell.length_b   1.000
_cell.length_c   1.000
_cell.angle_alpha   90.00
_cell.angle_beta   90.00
_cell.angle_gamma   90.00
#
_symmetry.space_group_name_H-M   'P 1'
#
loop_
_entity.id
_entity.type
_entity.pdbx_description
1 polymer ?
#
loop_
_entity_poly.entity_id
_entity_poly.type
_entity_poly.pdbx_seq_one_letter_code
_entity_poly.pdbx_strand_id
1 'polypeptide(L)'
;MVNRNIKSSNEGIYRSMINQQLWNKWFSNDIIVTKPLLNSAEIEVLAGDQKAPGNILLVSATNDSTKVYWQAEIPGYSRFTGYSALKELQHKINLALDSLEVFTTNTENVYGIDIKQQSTKDTLLLTSRFITKSYPGAADVYPHINELKKTVLSMNAQPVGYPMLNVTRVDTSLYKCMIAIPVNKVLDDPSFVRMIPGRFLTAQIKGGPYTIRHAHEMMQQYFKDYQRTSMAIPFEYIITDRSAEPDTTKWITEIYAPVY
;
A
#
# COMPACT_ATOMS: atom_id res chain seq x y z
N MET A 1 -32.71 3.06 0.87
CA MET A 1 -31.45 2.38 0.45
C MET A 1 -30.73 3.26 -0.54
N VAL A 2 -29.43 3.45 -0.35
CA VAL A 2 -28.51 4.18 -1.24
C VAL A 2 -27.43 3.22 -1.67
N ASN A 3 -26.85 3.38 -2.86
CA ASN A 3 -25.69 2.60 -3.28
C ASN A 3 -24.67 3.47 -4.02
N ARG A 4 -23.41 3.04 -3.95
CA ARG A 4 -22.26 3.69 -4.59
C ARG A 4 -21.30 2.64 -5.11
N ASN A 5 -20.73 2.86 -6.30
CA ASN A 5 -19.61 2.06 -6.79
C ASN A 5 -18.31 2.81 -6.50
N ILE A 6 -17.47 2.26 -5.63
CA ILE A 6 -16.22 2.87 -5.16
C ILE A 6 -15.05 2.15 -5.82
N LYS A 7 -14.09 2.90 -6.38
CA LYS A 7 -12.85 2.36 -6.96
C LYS A 7 -11.83 2.03 -5.86
N SER A 8 -12.14 1.01 -5.09
CA SER A 8 -11.26 0.46 -4.05
C SER A 8 -11.61 -1.01 -3.81
N SER A 9 -10.67 -1.75 -3.24
CA SER A 9 -10.89 -3.15 -2.87
C SER A 9 -11.94 -3.29 -1.76
N ASN A 10 -12.65 -4.40 -1.76
CA ASN A 10 -13.64 -4.72 -0.73
C ASN A 10 -13.01 -4.70 0.67
N GLU A 11 -11.86 -5.35 0.81
CA GLU A 11 -11.13 -5.48 2.06
C GLU A 11 -10.61 -4.14 2.57
N GLY A 12 -10.14 -3.25 1.67
CA GLY A 12 -9.70 -1.90 2.01
C GLY A 12 -10.85 -1.03 2.52
N ILE A 13 -12.00 -1.06 1.84
CA ILE A 13 -13.22 -0.37 2.30
C ILE A 13 -13.70 -0.95 3.63
N TYR A 14 -13.74 -2.28 3.76
CA TYR A 14 -14.19 -2.94 4.98
C TYR A 14 -13.34 -2.54 6.19
N ARG A 15 -12.00 -2.61 6.10
CA ARG A 15 -11.11 -2.18 7.19
C ARG A 15 -11.30 -0.71 7.55
N SER A 16 -11.46 0.17 6.56
CA SER A 16 -11.70 1.60 6.79
C SER A 16 -13.04 1.84 7.46
N MET A 17 -14.05 1.03 7.15
CA MET A 17 -15.39 1.13 7.67
C MET A 17 -15.50 0.64 9.12
N ILE A 18 -14.86 -0.48 9.48
CA ILE A 18 -14.97 -1.04 10.84
C ILE A 18 -14.03 -0.36 11.85
N ASN A 19 -13.00 0.35 11.38
CA ASN A 19 -12.06 1.05 12.26
C ASN A 19 -12.62 2.43 12.65
N GLN A 20 -13.28 2.50 13.80
CA GLN A 20 -13.89 3.74 14.29
C GLN A 20 -12.88 4.90 14.45
N GLN A 21 -11.59 4.62 14.70
CA GLN A 21 -10.56 5.66 14.78
C GLN A 21 -10.31 6.37 13.44
N LEU A 22 -10.67 5.73 12.32
CA LEU A 22 -10.57 6.32 10.99
C LEU A 22 -11.82 7.13 10.61
N TRP A 23 -12.96 6.95 11.31
CA TRP A 23 -14.21 7.61 10.97
C TRP A 23 -14.09 9.14 11.02
N ASN A 24 -13.42 9.68 12.04
CA ASN A 24 -13.18 11.11 12.16
C ASN A 24 -12.33 11.69 11.01
N LYS A 25 -11.65 10.83 10.24
CA LYS A 25 -10.83 11.25 9.09
C LYS A 25 -11.63 11.35 7.80
N TRP A 26 -12.76 10.67 7.72
CA TRP A 26 -13.57 10.65 6.51
C TRP A 26 -15.06 10.91 6.76
N PHE A 27 -15.54 10.85 8.02
CA PHE A 27 -16.93 11.18 8.35
C PHE A 27 -17.09 11.81 9.74
N SER A 28 -18.27 12.44 10.00
CA SER A 28 -18.61 13.02 11.30
C SER A 28 -19.07 11.96 12.32
N ASN A 29 -19.09 12.31 13.61
CA ASN A 29 -19.43 11.43 14.72
C ASN A 29 -20.91 10.94 14.74
N ASP A 30 -21.70 11.22 13.69
CA ASP A 30 -23.12 10.89 13.61
C ASP A 30 -23.39 9.43 13.22
N ILE A 31 -22.35 8.64 12.93
CA ILE A 31 -22.48 7.24 12.52
C ILE A 31 -21.66 6.37 13.46
N ILE A 32 -22.29 5.29 13.94
CA ILE A 32 -21.66 4.33 14.84
C ILE A 32 -21.77 2.93 14.23
N VAL A 33 -20.68 2.21 14.13
CA VAL A 33 -20.69 0.78 13.82
C VAL A 33 -21.05 0.04 15.10
N THR A 34 -22.21 -0.59 15.12
CA THR A 34 -22.70 -1.35 16.29
C THR A 34 -22.20 -2.78 16.27
N LYS A 35 -22.06 -3.38 15.06
CA LYS A 35 -21.60 -4.76 14.90
C LYS A 35 -20.93 -4.97 13.54
N PRO A 36 -19.63 -5.30 13.53
CA PRO A 36 -18.97 -5.74 12.30
C PRO A 36 -19.42 -7.18 11.95
N LEU A 37 -19.70 -7.42 10.67
CA LEU A 37 -20.03 -8.71 10.06
C LEU A 37 -19.13 -8.98 8.87
N LEU A 38 -19.15 -10.18 8.33
CA LEU A 38 -18.37 -10.50 7.13
C LEU A 38 -18.89 -9.69 5.92
N ASN A 39 -18.05 -8.85 5.32
CA ASN A 39 -18.37 -7.96 4.20
C ASN A 39 -19.55 -7.00 4.46
N SER A 40 -19.90 -6.77 5.72
CA SER A 40 -20.99 -5.87 6.09
C SER A 40 -20.80 -5.34 7.51
N ALA A 41 -21.62 -4.37 7.90
CA ALA A 41 -21.69 -3.88 9.28
C ALA A 41 -23.10 -3.40 9.60
N GLU A 42 -23.56 -3.70 10.81
CA GLU A 42 -24.71 -3.03 11.42
C GLU A 42 -24.25 -1.66 11.91
N ILE A 43 -25.04 -0.65 11.68
CA ILE A 43 -24.73 0.75 12.01
C ILE A 43 -25.93 1.46 12.61
N GLU A 44 -25.66 2.53 13.33
CA GLU A 44 -26.67 3.54 13.72
C GLU A 44 -26.27 4.89 13.14
N VAL A 45 -27.21 5.59 12.53
CA VAL A 45 -27.06 6.96 12.02
C VAL A 45 -27.90 7.91 12.85
N LEU A 46 -27.32 9.00 13.34
CA LEU A 46 -28.08 10.06 14.02
C LEU A 46 -28.80 10.91 12.98
N ALA A 47 -30.14 10.88 13.01
CA ALA A 47 -31.04 11.71 12.19
C ALA A 47 -31.79 12.67 13.11
N GLY A 48 -31.24 13.87 13.32
CA GLY A 48 -31.69 14.76 14.41
C GLY A 48 -31.45 14.10 15.77
N ASP A 49 -32.48 14.05 16.61
CA ASP A 49 -32.43 13.41 17.94
C ASP A 49 -32.73 11.91 17.91
N GLN A 50 -32.95 11.34 16.72
CA GLN A 50 -33.31 9.93 16.58
C GLN A 50 -32.17 9.10 16.02
N LYS A 51 -32.08 7.86 16.51
CA LYS A 51 -31.16 6.84 15.98
C LYS A 51 -31.85 6.06 14.88
N ALA A 52 -31.30 6.07 13.68
CA ALA A 52 -31.73 5.27 12.55
C ALA A 52 -30.84 4.02 12.43
N PRO A 53 -31.33 2.84 12.84
CA PRO A 53 -30.58 1.60 12.62
C PRO A 53 -30.49 1.30 11.14
N GLY A 54 -29.39 0.65 10.75
CA GLY A 54 -29.16 0.30 9.36
C GLY A 54 -28.04 -0.70 9.18
N ASN A 55 -27.73 -0.99 7.95
CA ASN A 55 -26.62 -1.83 7.58
C ASN A 55 -25.90 -1.32 6.32
N ILE A 56 -24.62 -1.60 6.28
CA ILE A 56 -23.78 -1.42 5.08
C ILE A 56 -23.38 -2.82 4.61
N LEU A 57 -23.59 -3.08 3.31
CA LEU A 57 -23.16 -4.30 2.63
C LEU A 57 -22.18 -3.96 1.52
N LEU A 58 -21.07 -4.68 1.47
CA LEU A 58 -20.03 -4.56 0.47
C LEU A 58 -20.10 -5.75 -0.50
N VAL A 59 -20.18 -5.45 -1.79
CA VAL A 59 -20.18 -6.46 -2.85
C VAL A 59 -19.08 -6.13 -3.86
N SER A 60 -18.09 -7.01 -4.00
CA SER A 60 -17.04 -6.83 -5.00
C SER A 60 -17.65 -6.82 -6.40
N ALA A 61 -17.43 -5.74 -7.14
CA ALA A 61 -17.82 -5.62 -8.54
C ALA A 61 -16.71 -6.12 -9.46
N THR A 62 -15.46 -5.74 -9.12
CA THR A 62 -14.23 -6.23 -9.75
C THR A 62 -13.16 -6.30 -8.65
N ASN A 63 -11.92 -6.73 -8.99
CA ASN A 63 -10.81 -6.75 -8.02
C ASN A 63 -10.42 -5.35 -7.52
N ASP A 64 -10.76 -4.29 -8.26
CA ASP A 64 -10.41 -2.91 -7.96
C ASP A 64 -11.62 -1.99 -7.75
N SER A 65 -12.83 -2.56 -7.67
CA SER A 65 -14.05 -1.80 -7.40
C SER A 65 -15.07 -2.58 -6.58
N THR A 66 -15.73 -1.87 -5.67
CA THR A 66 -16.71 -2.42 -4.73
C THR A 66 -18.00 -1.62 -4.78
N LYS A 67 -19.12 -2.31 -4.86
CA LYS A 67 -20.44 -1.71 -4.74
C LYS A 67 -20.86 -1.73 -3.28
N VAL A 68 -21.04 -0.54 -2.73
CA VAL A 68 -21.47 -0.32 -1.35
C VAL A 68 -22.98 -0.08 -1.35
N TYR A 69 -23.72 -0.88 -0.59
CA TYR A 69 -25.15 -0.69 -0.35
C TYR A 69 -25.32 -0.23 1.09
N TRP A 70 -26.07 0.85 1.27
CA TRP A 70 -26.39 1.38 2.58
C TRP A 70 -27.88 1.46 2.76
N GLN A 71 -28.40 0.75 3.75
CA GLN A 71 -29.80 0.76 4.15
C GLN A 71 -29.88 1.29 5.60
N ALA A 72 -30.82 2.20 5.84
CA ALA A 72 -31.17 2.66 7.19
C ALA A 72 -32.68 2.93 7.25
N GLU A 73 -33.23 2.83 8.44
CA GLU A 73 -34.67 2.99 8.72
C GLU A 73 -34.85 3.99 9.86
N ILE A 74 -35.84 4.88 9.73
CA ILE A 74 -36.22 5.78 10.83
C ILE A 74 -37.41 5.17 11.56
N PRO A 75 -37.26 4.72 12.81
CA PRO A 75 -38.36 4.14 13.56
C PRO A 75 -39.51 5.12 13.75
N GLY A 76 -40.76 4.64 13.64
CA GLY A 76 -41.96 5.41 13.99
C GLY A 76 -42.46 6.40 12.94
N TYR A 77 -41.78 6.54 11.78
CA TYR A 77 -42.25 7.38 10.69
C TYR A 77 -43.07 6.61 9.66
N SER A 78 -44.29 7.09 9.39
CA SER A 78 -45.07 6.62 8.25
C SER A 78 -44.59 7.30 6.96
N ARG A 79 -44.94 6.73 5.78
CA ARG A 79 -44.62 7.33 4.46
C ARG A 79 -45.09 8.79 4.30
N PHE A 80 -46.05 9.24 5.09
CA PHE A 80 -46.65 10.57 4.96
C PHE A 80 -46.03 11.59 5.94
N THR A 81 -45.49 11.17 7.08
CA THR A 81 -45.01 12.09 8.14
C THR A 81 -43.50 12.22 8.19
N GLY A 82 -42.75 11.31 7.53
CA GLY A 82 -41.29 11.24 7.64
C GLY A 82 -40.51 11.72 6.41
N TYR A 83 -41.15 12.35 5.43
CA TYR A 83 -40.50 12.67 4.14
C TYR A 83 -39.28 13.58 4.30
N SER A 84 -39.35 14.60 5.14
CA SER A 84 -38.23 15.51 5.40
C SER A 84 -37.07 14.80 6.08
N ALA A 85 -37.35 14.01 7.13
CA ALA A 85 -36.35 13.25 7.87
C ALA A 85 -35.68 12.17 6.99
N LEU A 86 -36.46 11.51 6.11
CA LEU A 86 -35.91 10.55 5.14
C LEU A 86 -34.99 11.21 4.11
N LYS A 87 -35.33 12.42 3.64
CA LYS A 87 -34.44 13.19 2.75
C LYS A 87 -33.13 13.60 3.44
N GLU A 88 -33.23 14.06 4.68
CA GLU A 88 -32.06 14.41 5.48
C GLU A 88 -31.15 13.19 5.71
N LEU A 89 -31.71 12.04 6.12
CA LEU A 89 -30.99 10.79 6.30
C LEU A 89 -30.33 10.35 5.00
N GLN A 90 -31.07 10.41 3.86
CA GLN A 90 -30.52 10.06 2.55
C GLN A 90 -29.37 11.00 2.15
N HIS A 91 -29.48 12.29 2.44
CA HIS A 91 -28.42 13.27 2.19
C HIS A 91 -27.17 12.95 3.04
N LYS A 92 -27.33 12.69 4.34
CA LYS A 92 -26.23 12.30 5.24
C LYS A 92 -25.52 11.02 4.75
N ILE A 93 -26.27 9.99 4.35
CA ILE A 93 -25.71 8.75 3.81
C ILE A 93 -24.93 9.00 2.51
N ASN A 94 -25.43 9.85 1.60
CA ASN A 94 -24.71 10.18 0.39
C ASN A 94 -23.39 10.91 0.68
N LEU A 95 -23.40 11.90 1.58
CA LEU A 95 -22.18 12.59 2.01
C LEU A 95 -21.16 11.63 2.64
N ALA A 96 -21.64 10.68 3.46
CA ALA A 96 -20.77 9.65 4.04
C ALA A 96 -20.15 8.75 2.96
N LEU A 97 -20.92 8.34 1.97
CA LEU A 97 -20.42 7.52 0.87
C LEU A 97 -19.44 8.28 -0.02
N ASP A 98 -19.67 9.58 -0.28
CA ASP A 98 -18.75 10.43 -1.02
C ASP A 98 -17.41 10.59 -0.26
N SER A 99 -17.48 10.79 1.05
CA SER A 99 -16.29 10.88 1.91
C SER A 99 -15.54 9.55 2.00
N LEU A 100 -16.27 8.43 2.10
CA LEU A 100 -15.68 7.08 2.11
C LEU A 100 -14.97 6.78 0.78
N GLU A 101 -15.56 7.17 -0.34
CA GLU A 101 -14.94 7.03 -1.67
C GLU A 101 -13.64 7.83 -1.76
N VAL A 102 -13.65 9.11 -1.40
CA VAL A 102 -12.44 9.97 -1.39
C VAL A 102 -11.36 9.38 -0.47
N PHE A 103 -11.75 8.91 0.70
CA PHE A 103 -10.81 8.33 1.68
C PHE A 103 -10.18 7.04 1.16
N THR A 104 -10.99 6.10 0.66
CA THR A 104 -10.53 4.74 0.31
C THR A 104 -9.89 4.65 -1.08
N THR A 105 -10.08 5.62 -1.95
CA THR A 105 -9.36 5.72 -3.22
C THR A 105 -7.92 6.21 -3.05
N ASN A 106 -7.60 6.86 -1.92
CA ASN A 106 -6.23 7.22 -1.57
C ASN A 106 -5.56 6.07 -0.81
N THR A 107 -4.54 5.46 -1.44
CA THR A 107 -3.81 4.32 -0.87
C THR A 107 -3.08 4.66 0.42
N GLU A 108 -2.63 5.91 0.60
CA GLU A 108 -1.98 6.36 1.82
C GLU A 108 -2.93 6.30 3.03
N ASN A 109 -4.21 6.62 2.84
CA ASN A 109 -5.21 6.52 3.91
C ASN A 109 -5.47 5.07 4.35
N VAL A 110 -5.48 4.13 3.39
CA VAL A 110 -5.85 2.73 3.62
C VAL A 110 -4.66 1.87 4.06
N TYR A 111 -3.47 2.15 3.50
CA TYR A 111 -2.26 1.34 3.69
C TYR A 111 -1.13 2.09 4.40
N GLY A 112 -1.29 3.40 4.67
CA GLY A 112 -0.23 4.22 5.26
C GLY A 112 0.95 4.51 4.33
N ILE A 113 0.84 4.15 3.04
CA ILE A 113 1.83 4.39 1.99
C ILE A 113 1.15 4.80 0.68
N ASP A 114 1.75 5.75 -0.04
CA ASP A 114 1.26 6.21 -1.34
C ASP A 114 1.73 5.24 -2.44
N ILE A 115 0.83 4.34 -2.86
CA ILE A 115 1.12 3.30 -3.84
C ILE A 115 0.79 3.80 -5.24
N LYS A 116 1.80 3.81 -6.12
CA LYS A 116 1.68 4.21 -7.54
C LYS A 116 2.02 3.06 -8.45
N GLN A 117 1.42 3.03 -9.63
CA GLN A 117 1.82 2.10 -10.68
C GLN A 117 2.76 2.81 -11.65
N GLN A 118 3.93 2.21 -11.88
CA GLN A 118 4.94 2.70 -12.81
C GLN A 118 5.42 1.58 -13.73
N SER A 119 6.00 1.97 -14.87
CA SER A 119 6.69 1.04 -15.77
C SER A 119 8.18 1.27 -15.69
N THR A 120 8.94 0.19 -15.54
CA THR A 120 10.41 0.27 -15.59
C THR A 120 10.91 0.11 -17.03
N LYS A 121 12.07 0.73 -17.30
CA LYS A 121 12.81 0.50 -18.54
C LYS A 121 13.71 -0.71 -18.38
N ASP A 122 14.19 -1.22 -19.50
CA ASP A 122 15.28 -2.20 -19.56
C ASP A 122 16.50 -1.65 -18.79
N THR A 123 16.97 -2.43 -17.83
CA THR A 123 18.06 -2.02 -16.95
C THR A 123 19.12 -3.12 -16.86
N LEU A 124 20.36 -2.72 -17.10
CA LEU A 124 21.53 -3.58 -16.99
C LEU A 124 22.04 -3.52 -15.54
N LEU A 125 22.26 -4.65 -14.90
CA LEU A 125 22.59 -4.74 -13.48
C LEU A 125 23.85 -5.58 -13.26
N LEU A 126 24.76 -5.11 -12.40
CA LEU A 126 25.77 -5.96 -11.78
C LEU A 126 25.31 -6.30 -10.36
N THR A 127 25.35 -7.57 -9.96
CA THR A 127 24.76 -8.06 -8.71
C THR A 127 25.77 -8.69 -7.76
N SER A 128 25.50 -8.61 -6.46
CA SER A 128 26.18 -9.35 -5.39
C SER A 128 25.16 -9.98 -4.47
N ARG A 129 25.46 -11.19 -3.95
CA ARG A 129 24.56 -11.91 -3.05
C ARG A 129 25.29 -12.27 -1.76
N PHE A 130 24.59 -12.12 -0.64
CA PHE A 130 25.11 -12.47 0.68
C PHE A 130 23.98 -12.95 1.60
N ILE A 131 24.35 -13.45 2.76
CA ILE A 131 23.43 -13.98 3.77
C ILE A 131 23.73 -13.33 5.11
N THR A 132 22.67 -12.93 5.83
CA THR A 132 22.79 -12.39 7.19
C THR A 132 21.88 -13.14 8.15
N LYS A 133 22.24 -13.10 9.46
CA LYS A 133 21.43 -13.68 10.54
C LYS A 133 20.36 -12.72 11.08
N SER A 134 20.41 -11.46 10.68
CA SER A 134 19.44 -10.42 11.03
C SER A 134 19.04 -9.66 9.77
N TYR A 135 18.01 -8.83 9.86
CA TYR A 135 17.69 -7.91 8.76
C TYR A 135 18.89 -7.03 8.46
N PRO A 136 19.36 -6.92 7.19
CA PRO A 136 20.62 -6.27 6.85
C PRO A 136 20.62 -4.79 7.21
N GLY A 137 21.62 -4.34 7.90
CA GLY A 137 21.89 -2.94 8.19
C GLY A 137 22.82 -2.28 7.16
N ALA A 138 23.10 -1.00 7.34
CA ALA A 138 24.05 -0.28 6.46
C ALA A 138 25.43 -0.95 6.45
N ALA A 139 25.92 -1.42 7.60
CA ALA A 139 27.21 -2.10 7.73
C ALA A 139 27.30 -3.40 6.92
N ASP A 140 26.18 -4.11 6.72
CA ASP A 140 26.14 -5.32 5.92
C ASP A 140 26.06 -5.02 4.42
N VAL A 141 25.35 -3.95 4.04
CA VAL A 141 24.99 -3.63 2.65
C VAL A 141 26.10 -2.87 1.93
N TYR A 142 26.70 -1.86 2.58
CA TYR A 142 27.62 -0.93 1.92
C TYR A 142 28.98 -1.53 1.49
N PRO A 143 29.56 -2.52 2.18
CA PRO A 143 30.73 -3.23 1.63
C PRO A 143 30.49 -3.79 0.25
N HIS A 144 29.34 -4.45 0.01
CA HIS A 144 28.95 -5.00 -1.26
C HIS A 144 28.66 -3.93 -2.33
N ILE A 145 28.00 -2.82 -1.94
CA ILE A 145 27.78 -1.68 -2.85
C ILE A 145 29.13 -1.12 -3.34
N ASN A 146 30.07 -0.92 -2.41
CA ASN A 146 31.38 -0.35 -2.72
C ASN A 146 32.23 -1.28 -3.59
N GLU A 147 32.18 -2.59 -3.33
CA GLU A 147 32.83 -3.61 -4.15
C GLU A 147 32.27 -3.62 -5.58
N LEU A 148 30.95 -3.67 -5.72
CA LEU A 148 30.30 -3.60 -7.05
C LEU A 148 30.65 -2.32 -7.81
N LYS A 149 30.65 -1.16 -7.15
CA LYS A 149 31.05 0.11 -7.77
C LYS A 149 32.51 0.06 -8.27
N LYS A 150 33.44 -0.51 -7.49
CA LYS A 150 34.83 -0.68 -7.90
C LYS A 150 34.93 -1.62 -9.13
N THR A 151 34.21 -2.72 -9.12
CA THR A 151 34.16 -3.68 -10.22
C THR A 151 33.62 -3.01 -11.52
N VAL A 152 32.54 -2.25 -11.42
CA VAL A 152 31.96 -1.49 -12.56
C VAL A 152 33.00 -0.55 -13.15
N LEU A 153 33.70 0.22 -12.33
CA LEU A 153 34.72 1.16 -12.77
C LEU A 153 35.95 0.46 -13.40
N SER A 154 36.39 -0.68 -12.83
CA SER A 154 37.49 -1.46 -13.39
C SER A 154 37.22 -2.02 -14.80
N MET A 155 35.91 -2.25 -15.09
CA MET A 155 35.45 -2.67 -16.43
C MET A 155 35.18 -1.49 -17.40
N ASN A 156 35.64 -0.28 -17.07
CA ASN A 156 35.38 0.94 -17.85
C ASN A 156 33.87 1.22 -18.04
N ALA A 157 33.03 0.82 -17.11
CA ALA A 157 31.58 1.14 -17.04
C ALA A 157 31.30 2.21 -15.99
N GLN A 158 30.08 2.74 -16.02
CA GLN A 158 29.64 3.74 -15.06
C GLN A 158 28.39 3.22 -14.32
N PRO A 159 28.33 3.35 -12.98
CA PRO A 159 27.08 3.18 -12.25
C PRO A 159 26.07 4.23 -12.71
N VAL A 160 24.80 3.83 -12.93
CA VAL A 160 23.70 4.73 -13.27
C VAL A 160 22.53 4.52 -12.32
N GLY A 161 22.04 5.60 -11.72
CA GLY A 161 20.95 5.49 -10.75
C GLY A 161 21.37 5.02 -9.35
N TYR A 162 20.39 4.59 -8.56
CA TYR A 162 20.57 4.21 -7.17
C TYR A 162 20.87 2.71 -7.02
N PRO A 163 21.61 2.31 -5.98
CA PRO A 163 21.76 0.90 -5.64
C PRO A 163 20.39 0.27 -5.31
N MET A 164 20.25 -0.98 -5.72
CA MET A 164 19.05 -1.79 -5.48
C MET A 164 19.35 -2.84 -4.42
N LEU A 165 18.39 -3.08 -3.53
CA LEU A 165 18.47 -4.11 -2.49
C LEU A 165 17.21 -4.98 -2.55
N ASN A 166 17.40 -6.29 -2.58
CA ASN A 166 16.34 -7.26 -2.26
C ASN A 166 16.71 -7.99 -0.97
N VAL A 167 15.75 -8.13 -0.09
CA VAL A 167 15.88 -8.90 1.16
C VAL A 167 14.78 -9.95 1.20
N THR A 168 15.16 -11.21 1.21
CA THR A 168 14.25 -12.36 1.31
C THR A 168 14.49 -13.10 2.61
N ARG A 169 13.49 -13.17 3.47
CA ARG A 169 13.55 -13.97 4.69
C ARG A 169 13.42 -15.46 4.32
N VAL A 170 14.38 -16.26 4.73
CA VAL A 170 14.40 -17.73 4.47
C VAL A 170 13.79 -18.48 5.65
N ASP A 171 14.17 -18.09 6.87
CA ASP A 171 13.63 -18.62 8.12
C ASP A 171 13.58 -17.53 9.22
N THR A 172 13.39 -17.93 10.47
CA THR A 172 13.29 -16.99 11.59
C THR A 172 14.53 -16.13 11.81
N SER A 173 15.71 -16.61 11.39
CA SER A 173 17.02 -16.01 11.68
C SER A 173 17.94 -15.91 10.45
N LEU A 174 17.41 -16.11 9.24
CA LEU A 174 18.24 -16.12 8.03
C LEU A 174 17.60 -15.28 6.93
N TYR A 175 18.39 -14.34 6.39
CA TYR A 175 18.01 -13.47 5.30
C TYR A 175 18.96 -13.64 4.13
N LYS A 176 18.43 -13.91 2.94
CA LYS A 176 19.16 -13.82 1.68
C LYS A 176 19.03 -12.40 1.14
N CYS A 177 20.15 -11.77 0.86
CA CYS A 177 20.24 -10.43 0.34
C CYS A 177 20.87 -10.43 -1.05
N MET A 178 20.33 -9.60 -1.93
CA MET A 178 20.89 -9.32 -3.23
C MET A 178 21.00 -7.82 -3.43
N ILE A 179 22.19 -7.34 -3.75
CA ILE A 179 22.45 -5.96 -4.14
C ILE A 179 22.68 -5.93 -5.63
N ALA A 180 22.17 -4.90 -6.29
CA ALA A 180 22.40 -4.64 -7.68
C ALA A 180 22.78 -3.17 -7.89
N ILE A 181 23.72 -2.93 -8.80
CA ILE A 181 24.10 -1.59 -9.28
C ILE A 181 23.69 -1.50 -10.75
N PRO A 182 22.79 -0.56 -11.11
CA PRO A 182 22.51 -0.28 -12.51
C PRO A 182 23.76 0.25 -13.24
N VAL A 183 24.01 -0.24 -14.45
CA VAL A 183 25.20 0.11 -15.25
C VAL A 183 24.82 0.57 -16.64
N ASN A 184 25.69 1.38 -17.27
CA ASN A 184 25.42 2.01 -18.55
C ASN A 184 25.73 1.13 -19.79
N LYS A 185 26.36 -0.04 -19.61
CA LYS A 185 26.66 -0.97 -20.68
C LYS A 185 26.67 -2.43 -20.22
N VAL A 186 26.62 -3.34 -21.15
CA VAL A 186 26.77 -4.78 -20.90
C VAL A 186 28.19 -5.05 -20.40
N LEU A 187 28.29 -5.90 -19.37
CA LEU A 187 29.54 -6.33 -18.75
C LEU A 187 29.74 -7.82 -19.00
N ASP A 188 30.98 -8.22 -19.25
CA ASP A 188 31.39 -9.63 -19.32
C ASP A 188 31.74 -10.11 -17.90
N ASP A 189 30.70 -10.39 -17.12
CA ASP A 189 30.77 -10.81 -15.73
C ASP A 189 29.64 -11.78 -15.43
N PRO A 190 29.88 -12.90 -14.72
CA PRO A 190 28.85 -13.90 -14.38
C PRO A 190 27.75 -13.34 -13.47
N SER A 191 28.02 -12.24 -12.78
CA SER A 191 27.05 -11.54 -11.91
C SER A 191 26.22 -10.49 -12.65
N PHE A 192 26.44 -10.35 -13.97
CA PHE A 192 25.68 -9.45 -14.80
C PHE A 192 24.26 -10.00 -15.06
N VAL A 193 23.26 -9.17 -14.86
CA VAL A 193 21.85 -9.52 -15.06
C VAL A 193 21.15 -8.40 -15.82
N ARG A 194 20.21 -8.77 -16.67
CA ARG A 194 19.32 -7.84 -17.34
C ARG A 194 17.93 -7.88 -16.71
N MET A 195 17.48 -6.75 -16.18
CA MET A 195 16.12 -6.61 -15.68
C MET A 195 15.18 -6.29 -16.85
N ILE A 196 14.23 -7.18 -17.09
CA ILE A 196 13.24 -7.03 -18.16
C ILE A 196 12.26 -5.90 -17.81
N PRO A 197 11.87 -5.04 -18.77
CA PRO A 197 10.84 -4.03 -18.56
C PRO A 197 9.52 -4.65 -18.06
N GLY A 198 8.86 -3.97 -17.15
CA GLY A 198 7.61 -4.45 -16.58
C GLY A 198 6.85 -3.36 -15.83
N ARG A 199 5.64 -3.70 -15.40
CA ARG A 199 4.85 -2.85 -14.51
C ARG A 199 5.19 -3.14 -13.06
N PHE A 200 5.28 -2.09 -12.25
CA PHE A 200 5.57 -2.14 -10.84
C PHE A 200 4.59 -1.29 -10.05
N LEU A 201 4.25 -1.74 -8.88
CA LEU A 201 3.73 -0.89 -7.82
C LEU A 201 4.93 -0.30 -7.06
N THR A 202 4.92 1.00 -6.86
CA THR A 202 6.01 1.71 -6.19
C THR A 202 5.48 2.52 -5.02
N ALA A 203 6.30 2.66 -3.97
CA ALA A 203 6.02 3.56 -2.86
C ALA A 203 7.33 4.16 -2.34
N GLN A 204 7.36 5.48 -2.17
CA GLN A 204 8.50 6.16 -1.57
C GLN A 204 8.29 6.26 -0.06
N ILE A 205 9.29 5.81 0.69
CA ILE A 205 9.24 5.69 2.14
C ILE A 205 10.33 6.57 2.74
N LYS A 206 9.96 7.35 3.75
CA LYS A 206 10.91 8.09 4.59
C LYS A 206 10.97 7.45 5.96
N GLY A 207 12.14 6.97 6.36
CA GLY A 207 12.35 6.34 7.67
C GLY A 207 13.33 5.18 7.63
N GLY A 208 13.56 4.58 8.81
CA GLY A 208 14.51 3.52 9.02
C GLY A 208 13.98 2.11 8.69
N PRO A 209 14.75 1.06 9.04
CA PRO A 209 14.45 -0.33 8.66
C PRO A 209 13.07 -0.82 9.10
N TYR A 210 12.57 -0.35 10.25
CA TYR A 210 11.22 -0.71 10.73
C TYR A 210 10.13 -0.16 9.81
N THR A 211 10.23 1.13 9.42
CA THR A 211 9.27 1.79 8.52
C THR A 211 9.29 1.15 7.13
N ILE A 212 10.48 0.82 6.62
CA ILE A 212 10.65 0.15 5.32
C ILE A 212 10.00 -1.24 5.34
N ARG A 213 10.25 -2.03 6.39
CA ARG A 213 9.64 -3.37 6.53
C ARG A 213 8.12 -3.29 6.62
N HIS A 214 7.59 -2.36 7.42
CA HIS A 214 6.15 -2.13 7.50
C HIS A 214 5.55 -1.75 6.15
N ALA A 215 6.24 -0.92 5.36
CA ALA A 215 5.79 -0.57 4.01
C ALA A 215 5.75 -1.78 3.06
N HIS A 216 6.71 -2.71 3.16
CA HIS A 216 6.63 -3.98 2.44
C HIS A 216 5.42 -4.83 2.85
N GLU A 217 5.09 -4.89 4.14
CA GLU A 217 3.90 -5.59 4.64
C GLU A 217 2.62 -4.96 4.08
N MET A 218 2.53 -3.64 4.05
CA MET A 218 1.39 -2.91 3.49
C MET A 218 1.28 -3.08 1.98
N MET A 219 2.40 -3.11 1.27
CA MET A 219 2.43 -3.44 -0.16
C MET A 219 1.90 -4.87 -0.42
N GLN A 220 2.30 -5.85 0.39
CA GLN A 220 1.77 -7.21 0.30
C GLN A 220 0.27 -7.27 0.63
N GLN A 221 -0.19 -6.48 1.63
CA GLN A 221 -1.62 -6.38 1.93
C GLN A 221 -2.40 -5.81 0.74
N TYR A 222 -1.87 -4.78 0.08
CA TYR A 222 -2.44 -4.24 -1.15
C TYR A 222 -2.55 -5.31 -2.25
N PHE A 223 -1.50 -6.12 -2.47
CA PHE A 223 -1.57 -7.23 -3.44
C PHE A 223 -2.69 -8.22 -3.12
N LYS A 224 -2.86 -8.59 -1.85
CA LYS A 224 -3.94 -9.48 -1.41
C LYS A 224 -5.32 -8.87 -1.64
N ASP A 225 -5.52 -7.63 -1.22
CA ASP A 225 -6.80 -6.94 -1.31
C ASP A 225 -7.27 -6.75 -2.75
N TYR A 226 -6.34 -6.51 -3.67
CA TYR A 226 -6.63 -6.35 -5.09
C TYR A 226 -6.46 -7.65 -5.90
N GLN A 227 -6.25 -8.79 -5.22
CA GLN A 227 -6.05 -10.12 -5.82
C GLN A 227 -4.99 -10.10 -6.93
N ARG A 228 -3.94 -9.30 -6.74
CA ARG A 228 -2.82 -9.20 -7.68
C ARG A 228 -1.72 -10.19 -7.30
N THR A 229 -0.98 -10.67 -8.29
CA THR A 229 0.14 -11.59 -8.08
C THR A 229 1.46 -10.88 -8.39
N SER A 230 2.43 -11.01 -7.49
CA SER A 230 3.80 -10.61 -7.78
C SER A 230 4.52 -11.75 -8.49
N MET A 231 5.07 -11.48 -9.68
CA MET A 231 5.68 -12.51 -10.55
C MET A 231 7.20 -12.47 -10.55
N ALA A 232 7.80 -11.52 -9.85
CA ALA A 232 9.24 -11.37 -9.75
C ALA A 232 9.64 -10.86 -8.37
N ILE A 233 10.93 -10.80 -8.14
CA ILE A 233 11.51 -10.39 -6.86
C ILE A 233 11.30 -8.89 -6.64
N PRO A 234 10.63 -8.45 -5.54
CA PRO A 234 10.56 -7.04 -5.19
C PRO A 234 11.95 -6.53 -4.79
N PHE A 235 12.16 -5.23 -4.95
CA PHE A 235 13.43 -4.59 -4.57
C PHE A 235 13.20 -3.17 -4.06
N GLU A 236 14.23 -2.66 -3.40
CA GLU A 236 14.30 -1.29 -2.90
C GLU A 236 15.37 -0.50 -3.66
N TYR A 237 15.08 0.73 -4.09
CA TYR A 237 16.12 1.70 -4.41
C TYR A 237 16.57 2.40 -3.12
N ILE A 238 17.86 2.35 -2.84
CA ILE A 238 18.50 3.05 -1.72
C ILE A 238 18.83 4.47 -2.21
N ILE A 239 17.85 5.39 -2.04
CA ILE A 239 18.00 6.78 -2.52
C ILE A 239 18.97 7.56 -1.62
N THR A 240 18.78 7.48 -0.30
CA THR A 240 19.71 8.08 0.64
C THR A 240 20.93 7.19 0.82
N ASP A 241 22.12 7.78 0.72
CA ASP A 241 23.36 7.09 1.10
C ASP A 241 23.40 6.90 2.62
N ARG A 242 23.03 5.69 3.07
CA ARG A 242 22.92 5.33 4.48
C ARG A 242 24.31 5.23 5.17
N SER A 243 25.40 5.23 4.42
CA SER A 243 26.76 5.27 4.96
C SER A 243 27.18 6.68 5.37
N ALA A 244 26.59 7.69 4.73
CA ALA A 244 26.83 9.11 5.00
C ALA A 244 25.75 9.74 5.92
N GLU A 245 24.54 9.15 6.01
CA GLU A 245 23.44 9.65 6.83
C GLU A 245 23.14 8.67 7.99
N PRO A 246 23.64 8.97 9.22
CA PRO A 246 23.41 8.12 10.38
C PRO A 246 21.98 8.21 10.94
N ASP A 247 21.27 9.31 10.67
CA ASP A 247 19.90 9.51 11.11
C ASP A 247 18.92 8.73 10.22
N THR A 248 18.47 7.59 10.71
CA THR A 248 17.57 6.70 9.97
C THR A 248 16.21 7.33 9.65
N THR A 249 15.79 8.37 10.35
CA THR A 249 14.53 9.08 10.09
C THR A 249 14.57 9.89 8.79
N LYS A 250 15.77 10.16 8.28
CA LYS A 250 15.99 10.90 7.03
C LYS A 250 16.18 9.98 5.82
N TRP A 251 16.26 8.67 6.02
CA TRP A 251 16.45 7.75 4.92
C TRP A 251 15.24 7.78 3.97
N ILE A 252 15.53 7.88 2.69
CA ILE A 252 14.55 7.77 1.60
C ILE A 252 14.83 6.47 0.86
N THR A 253 13.80 5.64 0.77
CA THR A 253 13.82 4.35 0.08
C THR A 253 12.61 4.30 -0.84
N GLU A 254 12.75 3.81 -2.05
CA GLU A 254 11.63 3.55 -2.94
C GLU A 254 11.48 2.05 -3.17
N ILE A 255 10.32 1.50 -2.80
CA ILE A 255 9.99 0.08 -2.95
C ILE A 255 9.43 -0.14 -4.35
N TYR A 256 9.86 -1.21 -5.01
CA TYR A 256 9.35 -1.69 -6.29
C TYR A 256 8.85 -3.12 -6.15
N ALA A 257 7.57 -3.32 -6.38
CA ALA A 257 6.93 -4.64 -6.36
C ALA A 257 6.37 -4.95 -7.76
N PRO A 258 6.92 -5.95 -8.47
CA PRO A 258 6.47 -6.32 -9.82
C PRO A 258 5.01 -6.75 -9.82
N VAL A 259 4.23 -6.29 -10.79
CA VAL A 259 2.80 -6.60 -10.94
C VAL A 259 2.44 -6.86 -12.40
N TYR A 260 1.51 -7.79 -12.63
CA TYR A 260 0.89 -8.02 -13.93
C TYR A 260 -0.21 -7.02 -14.25
#